data_f1274a583f7f385a7ef1cfe8ed2fea7a
#
_entry.id   f1274a583f7f385a7ef1cfe8ed2fea7a
#
_cell.length_a   1.000
_cell.length_b   1.000
_cell.length_c   1.000
_cell.angle_alpha   90.00
_cell.angle_beta   90.00
_cell.angle_gamma   90.00
#
_symmetry.space_group_name_H-M   'P 1'
#
loop_
_entity.id
_entity.type
_entity.pdbx_description
1 polymer ?
#
loop_
_entity_poly.entity_id
_entity_poly.type
_entity_poly.pdbx_seq_one_letter_code
_entity_poly.pdbx_strand_id
1 'polypeptide(L)'
;MLGNLEAAESLLAEGFEPARTLVFAFGHDEEISGQDGAAKLAERMREKGWHFSWMVDEGGMVVSDNPLLPDSAVAIINVAEKGYLTLTLVATGEGGHSSRPPKTSTIGRLTRLVGPVAAMLETMGPHLDQPERFFFDNLWLTGGIVADQMSEDPTTNSFVRTTTALTMFNAGVKENVVPQRAEAKVNFRLLPGDTPETVVSYITEVVDDPEIEISYDQWDNVPGVSDYTGGGFNVISEAVSAVYPEAVIVPSLLVATTDTRHYIDLADNQYRFQGMLVSLSQASSVHGTNEYLDISSYEKAIEVARQMMILGAR
;
A
#
# COMPACT_ATOMS: atom_id res chain seq x y z
N MET A 1 5.21 12.70 -10.93
CA MET A 1 4.77 13.36 -12.18
C MET A 1 5.89 14.10 -12.89
N LEU A 2 6.44 15.20 -12.34
CA LEU A 2 7.45 16.03 -13.02
C LEU A 2 8.66 15.23 -13.51
N GLY A 3 9.26 14.38 -12.66
CA GLY A 3 10.41 13.56 -13.06
C GLY A 3 10.14 12.62 -14.24
N ASN A 4 8.92 12.09 -14.36
CA ASN A 4 8.53 11.27 -15.53
C ASN A 4 8.45 12.11 -16.82
N LEU A 5 7.99 13.37 -16.72
CA LEU A 5 7.94 14.28 -17.86
C LEU A 5 9.34 14.72 -18.29
N GLU A 6 10.22 15.02 -17.34
CA GLU A 6 11.63 15.37 -17.64
C GLU A 6 12.38 14.18 -18.27
N ALA A 7 12.14 12.95 -17.78
CA ALA A 7 12.70 11.74 -18.38
C ALA A 7 12.22 11.55 -19.83
N ALA A 8 10.92 11.73 -20.09
CA ALA A 8 10.35 11.63 -21.43
C ALA A 8 10.88 12.72 -22.36
N GLU A 9 10.98 13.97 -21.89
CA GLU A 9 11.52 15.09 -22.67
C GLU A 9 12.99 14.85 -23.07
N SER A 10 13.81 14.38 -22.11
CA SER A 10 15.21 14.02 -22.39
C SER A 10 15.31 12.94 -23.47
N LEU A 11 14.52 11.87 -23.37
CA LEU A 11 14.51 10.79 -24.36
C LEU A 11 14.08 11.27 -25.76
N LEU A 12 13.05 12.12 -25.83
CA LEU A 12 12.59 12.69 -27.08
C LEU A 12 13.65 13.60 -27.70
N ALA A 13 14.35 14.40 -26.88
CA ALA A 13 15.45 15.26 -27.36
C ALA A 13 16.63 14.44 -27.92
N GLU A 14 16.86 13.23 -27.44
CA GLU A 14 17.86 12.28 -27.96
C GLU A 14 17.39 11.50 -29.19
N GLY A 15 16.12 11.67 -29.60
CA GLY A 15 15.53 10.94 -30.72
C GLY A 15 15.08 9.52 -30.39
N PHE A 16 14.76 9.24 -29.12
CA PHE A 16 14.25 7.94 -28.74
C PHE A 16 12.88 7.68 -29.38
N GLU A 17 12.76 6.54 -30.04
CA GLU A 17 11.52 6.07 -30.66
C GLU A 17 11.07 4.77 -29.92
N PRO A 18 10.01 4.82 -29.08
CA PRO A 18 9.53 3.65 -28.36
C PRO A 18 8.88 2.65 -29.32
N ALA A 19 9.22 1.36 -29.22
CA ALA A 19 8.58 0.30 -29.99
C ALA A 19 7.16 -0.01 -29.49
N ARG A 20 6.86 0.34 -28.24
CA ARG A 20 5.53 0.23 -27.62
C ARG A 20 5.04 1.58 -27.15
N THR A 21 3.73 1.77 -27.12
CA THR A 21 3.12 2.99 -26.61
C THR A 21 3.33 3.13 -25.12
N LEU A 22 3.87 4.27 -24.70
CA LEU A 22 3.93 4.71 -23.31
C LEU A 22 2.77 5.69 -23.06
N VAL A 23 2.01 5.46 -21.99
CA VAL A 23 0.88 6.31 -21.62
C VAL A 23 1.16 6.94 -20.27
N PHE A 24 1.05 8.26 -20.19
CA PHE A 24 1.13 9.02 -18.95
C PHE A 24 -0.28 9.43 -18.56
N ALA A 25 -0.73 8.95 -17.38
CA ALA A 25 -2.02 9.28 -16.80
C ALA A 25 -1.80 10.05 -15.50
N PHE A 26 -2.18 11.31 -15.45
CA PHE A 26 -2.03 12.16 -14.27
C PHE A 26 -3.38 12.60 -13.76
N GLY A 27 -3.77 12.07 -12.60
CA GLY A 27 -4.90 12.55 -11.81
C GLY A 27 -4.55 13.83 -11.03
N HIS A 28 -5.54 14.46 -10.42
CA HIS A 28 -5.37 15.69 -9.65
C HIS A 28 -5.98 15.62 -8.24
N ASP A 29 -6.59 14.49 -7.88
CA ASP A 29 -7.39 14.31 -6.68
C ASP A 29 -7.14 12.95 -5.99
N GLU A 30 -5.92 12.40 -6.11
CA GLU A 30 -5.55 11.10 -5.54
C GLU A 30 -5.77 11.08 -4.02
N GLU A 31 -5.39 12.15 -3.31
CA GLU A 31 -5.51 12.32 -1.86
C GLU A 31 -6.96 12.28 -1.33
N ILE A 32 -7.92 12.45 -2.21
CA ILE A 32 -9.35 12.36 -1.92
C ILE A 32 -10.06 11.28 -2.75
N SER A 33 -9.33 10.20 -3.07
CA SER A 33 -9.82 8.98 -3.73
C SER A 33 -9.88 9.01 -5.26
N GLY A 34 -9.36 10.01 -5.96
CA GLY A 34 -9.17 10.03 -7.43
C GLY A 34 -10.43 9.94 -8.28
N GLN A 35 -11.61 10.31 -7.72
CA GLN A 35 -12.90 10.10 -8.40
C GLN A 35 -13.11 10.98 -9.63
N ASP A 36 -12.58 12.20 -9.62
CA ASP A 36 -12.69 13.15 -10.73
C ASP A 36 -11.43 13.14 -11.63
N GLY A 37 -10.31 12.58 -11.16
CA GLY A 37 -9.05 12.39 -11.87
C GLY A 37 -8.88 10.99 -12.44
N ALA A 38 -8.24 10.11 -11.68
CA ALA A 38 -7.87 8.76 -12.13
C ALA A 38 -9.06 7.90 -12.54
N ALA A 39 -10.17 7.94 -11.80
CA ALA A 39 -11.38 7.20 -12.16
C ALA A 39 -11.92 7.61 -13.53
N LYS A 40 -11.93 8.93 -13.85
CA LYS A 40 -12.37 9.44 -15.15
C LYS A 40 -11.40 9.11 -16.27
N LEU A 41 -10.11 9.10 -15.98
CA LEU A 41 -9.09 8.65 -16.95
C LEU A 41 -9.27 7.17 -17.27
N ALA A 42 -9.45 6.33 -16.25
CA ALA A 42 -9.70 4.91 -16.41
C ALA A 42 -10.99 4.62 -17.18
N GLU A 43 -12.09 5.34 -16.91
CA GLU A 43 -13.33 5.25 -17.69
C GLU A 43 -13.07 5.52 -19.18
N ARG A 44 -12.35 6.60 -19.52
CA ARG A 44 -11.98 6.91 -20.90
C ARG A 44 -11.11 5.88 -21.58
N MET A 45 -10.19 5.25 -20.84
CA MET A 45 -9.36 4.18 -21.34
C MET A 45 -10.20 2.93 -21.65
N ARG A 46 -11.18 2.60 -20.79
CA ARG A 46 -12.16 1.51 -21.06
C ARG A 46 -12.98 1.77 -22.31
N GLU A 47 -13.51 2.98 -22.47
CA GLU A 47 -14.26 3.40 -23.67
C GLU A 47 -13.46 3.25 -24.97
N LYS A 48 -12.15 3.46 -24.90
CA LYS A 48 -11.22 3.29 -26.03
C LYS A 48 -10.78 1.84 -26.23
N GLY A 49 -11.15 0.92 -25.35
CA GLY A 49 -10.70 -0.46 -25.38
C GLY A 49 -9.21 -0.62 -25.10
N TRP A 50 -8.61 0.29 -24.36
CA TRP A 50 -7.19 0.20 -24.02
C TRP A 50 -6.98 -0.84 -22.93
N HIS A 51 -5.88 -1.57 -23.06
CA HIS A 51 -5.40 -2.51 -22.05
C HIS A 51 -3.87 -2.47 -22.02
N PHE A 52 -3.31 -2.57 -20.83
CA PHE A 52 -1.88 -2.44 -20.58
C PHE A 52 -1.30 -3.74 -20.05
N SER A 53 -0.12 -4.13 -20.50
CA SER A 53 0.59 -5.28 -19.93
C SER A 53 1.05 -5.02 -18.48
N TRP A 54 1.33 -3.77 -18.16
CA TRP A 54 1.61 -3.33 -16.79
C TRP A 54 1.53 -1.81 -16.68
N MET A 55 1.39 -1.36 -15.44
CA MET A 55 1.47 0.05 -15.08
C MET A 55 2.33 0.23 -13.84
N VAL A 56 2.83 1.44 -13.64
CA VAL A 56 3.54 1.86 -12.42
C VAL A 56 2.96 3.16 -11.90
N ASP A 57 2.72 3.20 -10.60
CA ASP A 57 2.24 4.36 -9.86
C ASP A 57 3.20 4.66 -8.69
N GLU A 58 2.87 5.61 -7.87
CA GLU A 58 3.65 6.02 -6.71
C GLU A 58 3.65 4.99 -5.57
N GLY A 59 4.48 5.19 -4.55
CA GLY A 59 4.45 4.49 -3.26
C GLY A 59 5.77 3.85 -2.84
N GLY A 60 6.37 2.95 -3.62
CA GLY A 60 7.66 2.34 -3.29
C GLY A 60 8.84 3.26 -3.64
N MET A 61 9.96 3.09 -2.94
CA MET A 61 11.15 3.92 -3.11
C MET A 61 12.42 3.14 -2.77
N VAL A 62 13.58 3.75 -2.96
CA VAL A 62 14.87 3.20 -2.53
C VAL A 62 15.21 3.77 -1.16
N VAL A 63 15.34 2.91 -0.15
CA VAL A 63 15.63 3.29 1.24
C VAL A 63 17.10 3.08 1.53
N SER A 64 17.80 4.15 1.99
CA SER A 64 19.25 4.14 2.21
C SER A 64 19.70 3.57 3.56
N ASP A 65 18.82 3.57 4.56
CA ASP A 65 19.12 3.25 5.96
C ASP A 65 18.17 2.21 6.54
N ASN A 66 17.93 1.14 5.78
CA ASN A 66 17.10 0.03 6.23
C ASN A 66 17.75 -0.67 7.44
N PRO A 67 17.04 -0.79 8.59
CA PRO A 67 17.62 -1.37 9.82
C PRO A 67 18.11 -2.81 9.68
N LEU A 68 17.50 -3.58 8.76
CA LEU A 68 17.89 -4.97 8.50
C LEU A 68 19.11 -5.04 7.57
N LEU A 69 19.33 -4.04 6.72
CA LEU A 69 20.44 -3.98 5.75
C LEU A 69 21.11 -2.60 5.81
N PRO A 70 21.80 -2.26 6.91
CA PRO A 70 22.34 -0.91 7.14
C PRO A 70 23.43 -0.51 6.13
N ASP A 71 24.12 -1.47 5.53
CA ASP A 71 25.20 -1.25 4.57
C ASP A 71 24.74 -1.26 3.11
N SER A 72 23.45 -1.49 2.85
CA SER A 72 22.90 -1.59 1.51
C SER A 72 21.59 -0.80 1.38
N ALA A 73 21.44 -0.09 0.27
CA ALA A 73 20.13 0.47 -0.06
C ALA A 73 19.14 -0.65 -0.44
N VAL A 74 17.88 -0.49 -0.09
CA VAL A 74 16.81 -1.44 -0.41
C VAL A 74 15.79 -0.76 -1.31
N ALA A 75 15.65 -1.24 -2.53
CA ALA A 75 14.63 -0.78 -3.47
C ALA A 75 13.35 -1.59 -3.25
N ILE A 76 12.33 -0.93 -2.74
CA ILE A 76 11.05 -1.52 -2.37
C ILE A 76 10.06 -1.29 -3.52
N ILE A 77 9.81 -2.33 -4.31
CA ILE A 77 8.83 -2.30 -5.41
C ILE A 77 7.54 -2.93 -4.89
N ASN A 78 6.50 -2.11 -4.67
CA ASN A 78 5.25 -2.65 -4.18
C ASN A 78 4.46 -3.31 -5.31
N VAL A 79 4.15 -4.58 -5.14
CA VAL A 79 3.42 -5.43 -6.09
C VAL A 79 1.96 -5.65 -5.68
N ALA A 80 1.60 -5.15 -4.52
CA ALA A 80 0.24 -5.10 -3.99
C ALA A 80 0.06 -3.85 -3.13
N GLU A 81 -1.17 -3.49 -2.82
CA GLU A 81 -1.51 -2.46 -1.84
C GLU A 81 -2.65 -2.93 -0.94
N LYS A 82 -2.82 -2.25 0.20
CA LYS A 82 -3.94 -2.50 1.11
C LYS A 82 -5.22 -1.83 0.61
N GLY A 83 -6.36 -2.47 0.88
CA GLY A 83 -7.66 -1.85 0.64
C GLY A 83 -8.04 -0.88 1.74
N TYR A 84 -9.00 -0.02 1.42
CA TYR A 84 -9.60 0.94 2.34
C TYR A 84 -11.07 0.59 2.58
N LEU A 85 -11.48 0.52 3.85
CA LEU A 85 -12.87 0.30 4.25
C LEU A 85 -13.18 1.11 5.49
N THR A 86 -14.30 1.83 5.49
CA THR A 86 -14.85 2.45 6.70
C THR A 86 -16.19 1.86 7.03
N LEU A 87 -16.31 1.22 8.20
CA LEU A 87 -17.57 0.79 8.76
C LEU A 87 -18.20 1.90 9.60
N THR A 88 -19.51 2.04 9.48
CA THR A 88 -20.33 2.85 10.38
C THR A 88 -21.14 1.89 11.26
N LEU A 89 -20.92 1.95 12.57
CA LEU A 89 -21.66 1.19 13.57
C LEU A 89 -22.64 2.14 14.26
N VAL A 90 -23.92 1.81 14.24
CA VAL A 90 -24.97 2.61 14.85
C VAL A 90 -25.69 1.78 15.90
N ALA A 91 -25.58 2.19 17.15
CA ALA A 91 -26.36 1.65 18.25
C ALA A 91 -27.57 2.56 18.51
N THR A 92 -28.77 1.98 18.49
CA THR A 92 -30.02 2.64 18.90
C THR A 92 -30.61 1.88 20.08
N GLY A 93 -30.89 2.55 21.18
CA GLY A 93 -31.42 1.89 22.37
C GLY A 93 -32.18 2.84 23.31
N GLU A 94 -32.98 2.27 24.21
CA GLU A 94 -33.57 2.99 25.34
C GLU A 94 -32.47 3.33 26.35
N GLY A 95 -32.36 4.63 26.70
CA GLY A 95 -31.32 5.14 27.58
C GLY A 95 -31.26 4.47 28.95
N GLY A 96 -30.09 4.09 29.42
CA GLY A 96 -29.83 3.44 30.70
C GLY A 96 -28.51 3.85 31.36
N HIS A 97 -28.24 3.39 32.57
CA HIS A 97 -27.09 3.76 33.40
C HIS A 97 -25.78 3.08 32.99
N SER A 98 -24.69 3.86 32.88
CA SER A 98 -23.34 3.53 32.37
C SER A 98 -22.39 2.89 33.40
N SER A 99 -22.79 1.88 34.17
CA SER A 99 -21.92 1.35 35.26
C SER A 99 -21.25 -0.01 35.02
N ARG A 100 -21.36 -0.66 33.84
CA ARG A 100 -20.72 -1.97 33.57
C ARG A 100 -20.33 -2.16 32.11
N PRO A 101 -19.04 -1.91 31.73
CA PRO A 101 -18.54 -2.26 30.41
C PRO A 101 -17.97 -3.69 30.37
N PRO A 102 -18.14 -4.45 29.27
CA PRO A 102 -17.48 -5.75 29.09
C PRO A 102 -16.04 -5.63 28.61
N LYS A 103 -15.25 -6.68 28.84
CA LYS A 103 -13.81 -6.74 28.59
C LYS A 103 -13.47 -7.18 27.17
N THR A 104 -12.51 -6.43 26.57
CA THR A 104 -11.53 -6.80 25.52
C THR A 104 -12.00 -7.20 24.12
N SER A 105 -11.58 -6.39 23.17
CA SER A 105 -11.59 -6.62 21.72
C SER A 105 -10.54 -7.68 21.30
N THR A 106 -10.96 -8.65 20.46
CA THR A 106 -10.14 -9.76 19.93
C THR A 106 -9.76 -9.61 18.46
N ILE A 107 -9.70 -8.39 17.92
CA ILE A 107 -9.38 -8.10 16.50
C ILE A 107 -7.92 -8.48 16.13
N GLY A 108 -7.07 -8.80 17.11
CA GLY A 108 -5.64 -9.01 16.93
C GLY A 108 -5.16 -10.41 16.56
N ARG A 109 -6.03 -11.38 16.18
CA ARG A 109 -5.60 -12.79 16.08
C ARG A 109 -5.50 -13.39 14.68
N LEU A 110 -5.55 -12.58 13.62
CA LEU A 110 -5.30 -13.06 12.25
C LEU A 110 -4.05 -12.42 11.67
N THR A 111 -2.92 -12.62 12.35
CA THR A 111 -1.61 -12.29 11.76
C THR A 111 -1.24 -13.33 10.72
N ARG A 112 -0.91 -12.88 9.51
CA ARG A 112 -0.43 -13.75 8.44
C ARG A 112 0.57 -13.01 7.57
N LEU A 113 1.61 -13.71 7.15
CA LEU A 113 2.47 -13.23 6.09
C LEU A 113 1.76 -13.41 4.76
N VAL A 114 1.41 -12.30 4.10
CA VAL A 114 0.91 -12.33 2.73
C VAL A 114 2.07 -12.53 1.75
N GLY A 115 1.79 -13.10 0.58
CA GLY A 115 2.80 -13.45 -0.42
C GLY A 115 3.87 -12.38 -0.70
N PRO A 116 3.50 -11.11 -0.97
CA PRO A 116 4.48 -10.03 -1.20
C PRO A 116 5.42 -9.77 -0.01
N VAL A 117 4.91 -9.85 1.22
CA VAL A 117 5.72 -9.65 2.42
C VAL A 117 6.64 -10.85 2.67
N ALA A 118 6.16 -12.07 2.48
CA ALA A 118 7.01 -13.26 2.54
C ALA A 118 8.14 -13.19 1.51
N ALA A 119 7.83 -12.85 0.26
CA ALA A 119 8.82 -12.70 -0.81
C ALA A 119 9.85 -11.58 -0.52
N MET A 120 9.43 -10.48 0.09
CA MET A 120 10.34 -9.42 0.57
C MET A 120 11.35 -9.99 1.57
N LEU A 121 10.88 -10.69 2.61
CA LEU A 121 11.72 -11.25 3.66
C LEU A 121 12.65 -12.34 3.11
N GLU A 122 12.15 -13.24 2.24
CA GLU A 122 12.97 -14.27 1.58
C GLU A 122 14.06 -13.66 0.69
N THR A 123 13.76 -12.56 -0.02
CA THR A 123 14.75 -11.85 -0.83
C THR A 123 15.82 -11.17 0.02
N MET A 124 15.46 -10.68 1.20
CA MET A 124 16.41 -10.07 2.14
C MET A 124 17.26 -11.10 2.88
N GLY A 125 16.74 -12.29 3.14
CA GLY A 125 17.38 -13.35 3.93
C GLY A 125 18.86 -13.59 3.61
N PRO A 126 19.27 -13.83 2.33
CA PRO A 126 20.66 -14.05 1.95
C PRO A 126 21.63 -12.91 2.26
N HIS A 127 21.11 -11.69 2.47
CA HIS A 127 21.91 -10.50 2.77
C HIS A 127 22.04 -10.22 4.28
N LEU A 128 21.42 -11.05 5.12
CA LEU A 128 21.40 -10.89 6.58
C LEU A 128 22.41 -11.81 7.26
N ASP A 129 22.79 -11.43 8.49
CA ASP A 129 23.54 -12.27 9.42
C ASP A 129 22.62 -13.23 10.19
N GLN A 130 23.19 -14.13 10.97
CA GLN A 130 22.46 -14.99 11.89
C GLN A 130 22.09 -14.20 13.18
N PRO A 131 20.92 -14.39 13.77
CA PRO A 131 19.93 -15.43 13.46
C PRO A 131 18.86 -15.05 12.42
N GLU A 132 18.73 -13.79 12.02
CA GLU A 132 17.68 -13.25 11.14
C GLU A 132 17.64 -14.00 9.82
N ARG A 133 18.81 -14.29 9.25
CA ARG A 133 18.94 -15.08 8.02
C ARG A 133 18.23 -16.42 8.12
N PHE A 134 18.44 -17.16 9.23
CA PHE A 134 17.79 -18.46 9.42
C PHE A 134 16.27 -18.34 9.39
N PHE A 135 15.70 -17.32 10.03
CA PHE A 135 14.27 -17.12 10.09
C PHE A 135 13.70 -16.79 8.71
N PHE A 136 14.37 -15.96 7.93
CA PHE A 136 13.87 -15.49 6.63
C PHE A 136 14.10 -16.51 5.52
N ASP A 137 15.19 -17.25 5.52
CA ASP A 137 15.44 -18.33 4.57
C ASP A 137 14.50 -19.55 4.79
N ASN A 138 13.82 -19.62 5.95
CA ASN A 138 12.97 -20.76 6.33
C ASN A 138 11.54 -20.33 6.70
N LEU A 139 10.96 -19.35 6.02
CA LEU A 139 9.60 -18.83 6.35
C LEU A 139 8.51 -19.91 6.30
N TRP A 140 8.69 -20.97 5.52
CA TRP A 140 7.79 -22.13 5.53
C TRP A 140 7.68 -22.79 6.92
N LEU A 141 8.70 -22.66 7.76
CA LEU A 141 8.75 -23.16 9.14
C LEU A 141 8.56 -22.05 10.18
N THR A 142 9.15 -20.89 9.94
CA THR A 142 9.30 -19.80 10.91
C THR A 142 8.30 -18.67 10.69
N GLY A 143 7.54 -18.70 9.60
CA GLY A 143 6.66 -17.60 9.19
C GLY A 143 5.65 -17.15 10.25
N GLY A 144 5.13 -18.08 11.07
CA GLY A 144 4.27 -17.73 12.20
C GLY A 144 5.01 -16.93 13.28
N ILE A 145 6.25 -17.31 13.60
CA ILE A 145 7.07 -16.62 14.61
C ILE A 145 7.44 -15.21 14.08
N VAL A 146 7.80 -15.11 12.81
CA VAL A 146 8.14 -13.84 12.17
C VAL A 146 6.91 -12.92 12.15
N ALA A 147 5.74 -13.44 11.78
CA ALA A 147 4.49 -12.67 11.78
C ALA A 147 4.10 -12.19 13.20
N ASP A 148 4.25 -13.03 14.21
CA ASP A 148 4.00 -12.66 15.60
C ASP A 148 4.96 -11.54 16.04
N GLN A 149 6.25 -11.67 15.74
CA GLN A 149 7.25 -10.65 16.06
C GLN A 149 6.97 -9.33 15.32
N MET A 150 6.60 -9.38 14.04
CA MET A 150 6.20 -8.19 13.28
C MET A 150 4.95 -7.53 13.82
N SER A 151 4.11 -8.25 14.53
CA SER A 151 2.87 -7.72 15.13
C SER A 151 3.12 -6.87 16.38
N GLU A 152 4.28 -6.94 16.99
CA GLU A 152 4.61 -6.20 18.21
C GLU A 152 4.93 -4.73 17.94
N ASP A 153 5.47 -4.41 16.75
CA ASP A 153 5.76 -3.03 16.34
C ASP A 153 4.64 -2.47 15.43
N PRO A 154 4.13 -1.26 15.68
CA PRO A 154 3.02 -0.67 14.90
C PRO A 154 3.30 -0.57 13.40
N THR A 155 4.55 -0.35 12.98
CA THR A 155 4.94 -0.21 11.58
C THR A 155 4.89 -1.56 10.88
N THR A 156 5.63 -2.54 11.41
CA THR A 156 5.69 -3.89 10.81
C THR A 156 4.39 -4.65 10.94
N ASN A 157 3.62 -4.39 11.99
CA ASN A 157 2.29 -4.92 12.20
C ASN A 157 1.31 -4.59 11.05
N SER A 158 1.47 -3.43 10.41
CA SER A 158 0.65 -3.05 9.27
C SER A 158 0.84 -3.95 8.04
N PHE A 159 1.95 -4.66 7.92
CA PHE A 159 2.23 -5.60 6.82
C PHE A 159 1.62 -6.98 7.00
N VAL A 160 1.31 -7.38 8.23
CA VAL A 160 0.93 -8.77 8.54
C VAL A 160 -0.52 -8.95 8.94
N ARG A 161 -1.31 -7.88 9.00
CA ARG A 161 -2.76 -7.96 9.30
C ARG A 161 -3.58 -6.85 8.66
N THR A 162 -4.88 -7.09 8.51
CA THR A 162 -5.87 -6.04 8.31
C THR A 162 -5.93 -5.20 9.58
N THR A 163 -5.60 -3.91 9.46
CA THR A 163 -5.56 -3.00 10.63
C THR A 163 -6.91 -2.35 10.86
N THR A 164 -7.18 -1.97 12.11
CA THR A 164 -8.44 -1.41 12.57
C THR A 164 -8.18 -0.18 13.42
N ALA A 165 -8.88 0.91 13.12
CA ALA A 165 -8.80 2.15 13.88
C ALA A 165 -10.19 2.73 14.11
N LEU A 166 -10.59 2.94 15.36
CA LEU A 166 -11.76 3.75 15.71
C LEU A 166 -11.38 5.21 15.49
N THR A 167 -11.99 5.83 14.48
CA THR A 167 -11.60 7.19 14.04
C THR A 167 -12.58 8.25 14.48
N MET A 168 -13.87 7.91 14.61
CA MET A 168 -14.90 8.85 15.05
C MET A 168 -15.88 8.16 16.00
N PHE A 169 -16.34 8.91 16.99
CA PHE A 169 -17.40 8.47 17.89
C PHE A 169 -18.30 9.66 18.25
N ASN A 170 -19.58 9.56 17.96
CA ASN A 170 -20.57 10.60 18.21
C ASN A 170 -21.70 10.02 19.05
N ALA A 171 -21.95 10.60 20.23
CA ALA A 171 -23.06 10.24 21.09
C ALA A 171 -23.42 11.39 22.02
N GLY A 172 -24.72 11.48 22.36
CA GLY A 172 -25.22 12.45 23.33
C GLY A 172 -25.25 13.90 22.86
N VAL A 173 -26.06 14.68 23.53
CA VAL A 173 -26.23 16.14 23.29
C VAL A 173 -26.06 16.95 24.57
N LYS A 174 -26.03 16.28 25.74
CA LYS A 174 -25.92 16.90 27.06
C LYS A 174 -25.43 15.88 28.10
N GLU A 175 -24.63 16.35 29.05
CA GLU A 175 -23.94 15.52 30.05
C GLU A 175 -24.86 14.70 30.99
N ASN A 176 -26.10 15.10 31.14
CA ASN A 176 -27.09 14.45 32.02
C ASN A 176 -28.21 13.74 31.26
N VAL A 177 -28.07 13.55 29.93
CA VAL A 177 -29.05 12.88 29.07
C VAL A 177 -28.40 11.67 28.42
N VAL A 178 -28.97 10.50 28.64
CA VAL A 178 -28.53 9.26 27.98
C VAL A 178 -28.90 9.33 26.50
N PRO A 179 -27.94 9.19 25.58
CA PRO A 179 -28.20 9.27 24.15
C PRO A 179 -29.08 8.11 23.68
N GLN A 180 -30.02 8.43 22.79
CA GLN A 180 -30.83 7.43 22.08
C GLN A 180 -30.14 6.86 20.85
N ARG A 181 -29.06 7.50 20.40
CA ARG A 181 -28.26 7.10 19.25
C ARG A 181 -26.78 7.35 19.53
N ALA A 182 -25.98 6.35 19.29
CA ALA A 182 -24.52 6.46 19.23
C ALA A 182 -24.04 5.96 17.88
N GLU A 183 -23.02 6.61 17.32
CA GLU A 183 -22.42 6.26 16.05
C GLU A 183 -20.90 6.20 16.20
N ALA A 184 -20.31 5.13 15.72
CA ALA A 184 -18.86 4.97 15.62
C ALA A 184 -18.44 4.75 14.17
N LYS A 185 -17.34 5.37 13.75
CA LYS A 185 -16.68 5.05 12.47
C LYS A 185 -15.38 4.35 12.75
N VAL A 186 -15.24 3.18 12.13
CA VAL A 186 -14.08 2.31 12.25
C VAL A 186 -13.45 2.15 10.88
N ASN A 187 -12.22 2.62 10.73
CA ASN A 187 -11.45 2.49 9.51
C ASN A 187 -10.62 1.21 9.51
N PHE A 188 -10.61 0.53 8.39
CA PHE A 188 -9.83 -0.68 8.15
C PHE A 188 -8.90 -0.48 6.96
N ARG A 189 -7.69 -1.03 7.06
CA ARG A 189 -6.78 -1.21 5.94
C ARG A 189 -6.68 -2.71 5.67
N LEU A 190 -7.31 -3.14 4.58
CA LEU A 190 -7.50 -4.55 4.25
C LEU A 190 -6.21 -5.16 3.67
N LEU A 191 -5.82 -6.33 4.14
CA LEU A 191 -4.81 -7.13 3.45
C LEU A 191 -5.33 -7.66 2.11
N PRO A 192 -4.46 -7.88 1.12
CA PRO A 192 -4.83 -8.60 -0.09
C PRO A 192 -5.51 -9.93 0.23
N GLY A 193 -6.70 -10.13 -0.34
CA GLY A 193 -7.56 -11.29 -0.08
C GLY A 193 -8.62 -11.10 1.01
N ASP A 194 -8.61 -10.02 1.78
CA ASP A 194 -9.72 -9.64 2.62
C ASP A 194 -10.72 -8.79 1.82
N THR A 195 -12.01 -8.93 2.14
CA THR A 195 -13.09 -8.16 1.50
C THR A 195 -13.94 -7.44 2.54
N PRO A 196 -14.72 -6.41 2.16
CA PRO A 196 -15.65 -5.78 3.08
C PRO A 196 -16.59 -6.78 3.75
N GLU A 197 -17.07 -7.78 3.01
CA GLU A 197 -17.99 -8.79 3.51
C GLU A 197 -17.35 -9.65 4.60
N THR A 198 -16.06 -10.04 4.44
CA THR A 198 -15.33 -10.81 5.46
C THR A 198 -15.14 -9.99 6.71
N VAL A 199 -14.85 -8.69 6.59
CA VAL A 199 -14.70 -7.78 7.74
C VAL A 199 -16.03 -7.53 8.43
N VAL A 200 -17.10 -7.25 7.69
CA VAL A 200 -18.45 -7.06 8.25
C VAL A 200 -18.91 -8.31 9.00
N SER A 201 -18.74 -9.50 8.39
CA SER A 201 -19.10 -10.77 9.03
C SER A 201 -18.35 -10.96 10.35
N TYR A 202 -17.04 -10.69 10.36
CA TYR A 202 -16.22 -10.78 11.55
C TYR A 202 -16.63 -9.77 12.63
N ILE A 203 -16.87 -8.52 12.26
CA ILE A 203 -17.29 -7.47 13.21
C ILE A 203 -18.67 -7.78 13.78
N THR A 204 -19.58 -8.30 12.96
CA THR A 204 -20.92 -8.72 13.42
C THR A 204 -20.82 -9.83 14.49
N GLU A 205 -19.95 -10.81 14.27
CA GLU A 205 -19.70 -11.88 15.23
C GLU A 205 -19.08 -11.36 16.53
N VAL A 206 -18.13 -10.42 16.42
CA VAL A 206 -17.43 -9.84 17.59
C VAL A 206 -18.35 -8.93 18.42
N VAL A 207 -19.17 -8.14 17.74
CA VAL A 207 -20.13 -7.24 18.39
C VAL A 207 -21.23 -8.03 19.08
N ASP A 208 -21.70 -9.11 18.49
CA ASP A 208 -22.72 -10.03 19.01
C ASP A 208 -23.95 -9.30 19.60
N ASP A 209 -24.36 -8.21 18.96
CA ASP A 209 -25.50 -7.39 19.38
C ASP A 209 -26.36 -7.03 18.16
N PRO A 210 -27.57 -7.62 18.04
CA PRO A 210 -28.46 -7.37 16.91
C PRO A 210 -29.06 -5.95 16.86
N GLU A 211 -28.92 -5.15 17.92
CA GLU A 211 -29.38 -3.76 17.96
C GLU A 211 -28.32 -2.80 17.38
N ILE A 212 -27.12 -3.29 17.08
CA ILE A 212 -26.08 -2.50 16.43
C ILE A 212 -26.15 -2.73 14.92
N GLU A 213 -26.55 -1.70 14.20
CA GLU A 213 -26.49 -1.69 12.73
C GLU A 213 -25.06 -1.45 12.26
N ILE A 214 -24.56 -2.32 11.37
CA ILE A 214 -23.23 -2.22 10.77
C ILE A 214 -23.42 -1.98 9.28
N SER A 215 -22.89 -0.87 8.77
CA SER A 215 -22.95 -0.50 7.36
C SER A 215 -21.63 0.08 6.87
N TYR A 216 -21.44 0.12 5.55
CA TYR A 216 -20.35 0.85 4.92
C TYR A 216 -20.85 1.50 3.62
N ASP A 217 -20.38 2.71 3.37
CA ASP A 217 -20.74 3.49 2.20
C ASP A 217 -19.62 3.53 1.15
N GLN A 218 -18.38 3.44 1.62
CA GLN A 218 -17.19 3.55 0.78
C GLN A 218 -16.20 2.44 1.10
N TRP A 219 -15.75 1.78 0.06
CA TRP A 219 -14.64 0.87 0.09
C TRP A 219 -13.92 0.91 -1.25
N ASP A 220 -12.62 0.68 -1.23
CA ASP A 220 -11.85 0.56 -2.46
C ASP A 220 -11.60 -0.92 -2.75
N ASN A 221 -11.75 -1.31 -4.03
CA ASN A 221 -11.32 -2.61 -4.48
C ASN A 221 -9.85 -2.79 -4.12
N VAL A 222 -9.52 -3.94 -3.55
CA VAL A 222 -8.13 -4.31 -3.27
C VAL A 222 -7.56 -4.89 -4.56
N PRO A 223 -6.57 -4.24 -5.20
CA PRO A 223 -5.91 -4.81 -6.35
C PRO A 223 -5.29 -6.17 -6.00
N GLY A 224 -5.30 -7.07 -6.98
CA GLY A 224 -4.60 -8.34 -6.84
C GLY A 224 -3.09 -8.16 -6.65
N VAL A 225 -2.42 -9.23 -6.23
CA VAL A 225 -0.95 -9.25 -6.20
C VAL A 225 -0.43 -9.38 -7.62
N SER A 226 0.37 -8.40 -8.06
CA SER A 226 1.03 -8.40 -9.36
C SER A 226 2.19 -9.40 -9.41
N ASP A 227 2.49 -9.90 -10.61
CA ASP A 227 3.63 -10.80 -10.82
C ASP A 227 4.96 -10.11 -10.50
N TYR A 228 5.71 -10.67 -9.57
CA TYR A 228 7.05 -10.22 -9.18
C TYR A 228 8.16 -11.17 -9.63
N THR A 229 7.86 -12.09 -10.53
CA THR A 229 8.82 -13.05 -11.11
C THR A 229 9.16 -12.73 -12.56
N GLY A 230 8.45 -11.80 -13.19
CA GLY A 230 8.61 -11.47 -14.61
C GLY A 230 8.03 -10.12 -14.98
N GLY A 231 7.81 -9.90 -16.27
CA GLY A 231 7.11 -8.76 -16.83
C GLY A 231 7.62 -7.40 -16.40
N GLY A 232 6.72 -6.51 -15.96
CA GLY A 232 7.04 -5.15 -15.55
C GLY A 232 7.93 -5.08 -14.31
N PHE A 233 7.87 -6.07 -13.39
CA PHE A 233 8.76 -6.12 -12.23
C PHE A 233 10.23 -6.21 -12.64
N ASN A 234 10.55 -7.06 -13.63
CA ASN A 234 11.91 -7.17 -14.17
C ASN A 234 12.38 -5.87 -14.83
N VAL A 235 11.50 -5.20 -15.57
CA VAL A 235 11.81 -3.88 -16.18
C VAL A 235 12.16 -2.85 -15.10
N ILE A 236 11.36 -2.76 -14.03
CA ILE A 236 11.63 -1.84 -12.92
C ILE A 236 12.94 -2.24 -12.23
N SER A 237 13.16 -3.54 -11.98
CA SER A 237 14.37 -4.05 -11.33
C SER A 237 15.65 -3.76 -12.14
N GLU A 238 15.61 -3.95 -13.46
CA GLU A 238 16.73 -3.60 -14.35
C GLU A 238 16.99 -2.09 -14.35
N ALA A 239 15.94 -1.27 -14.39
CA ALA A 239 16.06 0.18 -14.30
C ALA A 239 16.68 0.64 -12.99
N VAL A 240 16.27 0.04 -11.87
CA VAL A 240 16.86 0.30 -10.54
C VAL A 240 18.32 -0.11 -10.51
N SER A 241 18.66 -1.32 -10.98
CA SER A 241 20.04 -1.82 -10.98
C SER A 241 20.99 -0.96 -11.83
N ALA A 242 20.47 -0.34 -12.89
CA ALA A 242 21.27 0.59 -13.71
C ALA A 242 21.67 1.88 -12.96
N VAL A 243 20.86 2.34 -12.00
CA VAL A 243 21.08 3.58 -11.24
C VAL A 243 21.62 3.32 -9.83
N TYR A 244 21.23 2.20 -9.25
CA TYR A 244 21.61 1.75 -7.89
C TYR A 244 22.13 0.31 -7.93
N PRO A 245 23.33 0.06 -8.47
CA PRO A 245 23.85 -1.29 -8.72
C PRO A 245 24.03 -2.14 -7.47
N GLU A 246 24.20 -1.53 -6.30
CA GLU A 246 24.36 -2.20 -5.02
C GLU A 246 23.05 -2.34 -4.22
N ALA A 247 21.92 -1.86 -4.79
CA ALA A 247 20.64 -1.95 -4.07
C ALA A 247 20.09 -3.37 -4.09
N VAL A 248 19.58 -3.81 -2.94
CA VAL A 248 18.79 -5.04 -2.84
C VAL A 248 17.35 -4.72 -3.26
N ILE A 249 16.88 -5.39 -4.31
CA ILE A 249 15.54 -5.13 -4.88
C ILE A 249 14.57 -6.16 -4.33
N VAL A 250 13.51 -5.68 -3.69
CA VAL A 250 12.51 -6.54 -3.03
C VAL A 250 11.08 -6.24 -3.49
N PRO A 251 10.24 -7.26 -3.74
CA PRO A 251 8.81 -7.06 -3.84
C PRO A 251 8.23 -6.75 -2.46
N SER A 252 7.18 -5.95 -2.39
CA SER A 252 6.55 -5.62 -1.12
C SER A 252 5.06 -5.32 -1.24
N LEU A 253 4.42 -5.03 -0.11
CA LEU A 253 3.05 -4.57 0.03
C LEU A 253 3.06 -3.08 0.42
N LEU A 254 2.36 -2.25 -0.34
CA LEU A 254 2.08 -0.88 0.08
C LEU A 254 0.99 -0.88 1.14
N VAL A 255 1.23 -0.25 2.28
CA VAL A 255 0.25 -0.15 3.38
C VAL A 255 -0.77 0.98 3.20
N ALA A 256 -0.54 1.85 2.21
CA ALA A 256 -1.46 2.88 1.74
C ALA A 256 -2.27 2.40 0.52
N THR A 257 -3.09 3.27 -0.04
CA THR A 257 -3.80 3.10 -1.32
C THR A 257 -3.29 4.12 -2.33
N THR A 258 -3.40 3.80 -3.61
CA THR A 258 -3.03 4.69 -4.73
C THR A 258 -4.13 4.73 -5.77
N ASP A 259 -3.96 5.52 -6.81
CA ASP A 259 -4.89 5.57 -7.95
C ASP A 259 -4.95 4.26 -8.75
N THR A 260 -4.03 3.30 -8.52
CA THR A 260 -4.05 1.98 -9.19
C THR A 260 -5.36 1.22 -8.99
N ARG A 261 -6.11 1.47 -7.90
CA ARG A 261 -7.45 0.91 -7.65
C ARG A 261 -8.45 1.18 -8.75
N HIS A 262 -8.28 2.26 -9.53
CA HIS A 262 -9.16 2.60 -10.64
C HIS A 262 -8.82 1.88 -11.95
N TYR A 263 -7.66 1.24 -12.03
CA TYR A 263 -7.10 0.62 -13.24
C TYR A 263 -7.01 -0.91 -13.16
N ILE A 264 -7.66 -1.55 -12.16
CA ILE A 264 -7.53 -2.99 -11.87
C ILE A 264 -7.82 -3.86 -13.11
N ASP A 265 -8.82 -3.50 -13.91
CA ASP A 265 -9.24 -4.21 -15.11
C ASP A 265 -8.54 -3.73 -16.40
N LEU A 266 -7.71 -2.70 -16.30
CA LEU A 266 -7.02 -2.09 -17.44
C LEU A 266 -5.56 -2.54 -17.58
N ALA A 267 -4.97 -3.12 -16.54
CA ALA A 267 -3.59 -3.59 -16.57
C ALA A 267 -3.45 -5.00 -15.99
N ASP A 268 -2.67 -5.86 -16.65
CA ASP A 268 -2.40 -7.22 -16.15
C ASP A 268 -1.63 -7.19 -14.83
N ASN A 269 -0.74 -6.20 -14.66
CA ASN A 269 0.07 -6.01 -13.47
C ASN A 269 0.14 -4.54 -13.08
N GLN A 270 0.16 -4.28 -11.78
CA GLN A 270 0.21 -2.94 -11.21
C GLN A 270 1.31 -2.86 -10.16
N TYR A 271 2.28 -1.99 -10.40
CA TYR A 271 3.41 -1.75 -9.50
C TYR A 271 3.32 -0.34 -8.92
N ARG A 272 3.89 -0.13 -7.72
CA ARG A 272 4.00 1.18 -7.08
C ARG A 272 5.45 1.38 -6.74
N PHE A 273 6.08 2.31 -7.44
CA PHE A 273 7.51 2.57 -7.28
C PHE A 273 7.89 3.95 -7.82
N GLN A 274 8.69 4.65 -7.04
CA GLN A 274 9.36 5.88 -7.44
C GLN A 274 10.86 5.68 -7.20
N GLY A 275 11.68 5.99 -8.19
CA GLY A 275 13.13 5.76 -8.15
C GLY A 275 13.92 6.71 -7.23
N MET A 276 13.30 7.29 -6.20
CA MET A 276 13.93 8.22 -5.25
C MET A 276 14.71 7.47 -4.17
N LEU A 277 15.92 7.94 -3.86
CA LEU A 277 16.69 7.47 -2.71
C LEU A 277 16.35 8.34 -1.50
N VAL A 278 15.77 7.76 -0.47
CA VAL A 278 15.38 8.46 0.75
C VAL A 278 15.85 7.72 1.99
N SER A 279 16.05 8.44 3.09
CA SER A 279 16.17 7.83 4.41
C SER A 279 14.80 7.48 4.98
N LEU A 280 14.74 6.61 5.98
CA LEU A 280 13.49 6.32 6.71
C LEU A 280 12.89 7.57 7.34
N SER A 281 13.73 8.51 7.80
CA SER A 281 13.25 9.77 8.35
C SER A 281 12.60 10.66 7.29
N GLN A 282 13.13 10.70 6.07
CA GLN A 282 12.51 11.39 4.92
C GLN A 282 11.20 10.72 4.53
N ALA A 283 11.19 9.39 4.38
CA ALA A 283 9.97 8.64 4.09
C ALA A 283 8.87 8.87 5.13
N SER A 284 9.24 8.96 6.42
CA SER A 284 8.31 9.25 7.52
C SER A 284 7.82 10.70 7.56
N SER A 285 8.46 11.62 6.82
CA SER A 285 8.06 13.02 6.76
C SER A 285 7.05 13.34 5.67
N VAL A 286 6.72 12.38 4.82
CA VAL A 286 5.69 12.52 3.78
C VAL A 286 4.36 12.95 4.41
N HIS A 287 3.73 13.97 3.82
CA HIS A 287 2.57 14.69 4.37
C HIS A 287 2.83 15.40 5.72
N GLY A 288 4.08 15.45 6.17
CA GLY A 288 4.47 16.06 7.43
C GLY A 288 5.04 17.47 7.29
N THR A 289 5.39 18.05 8.44
CA THR A 289 6.10 19.35 8.48
C THR A 289 7.56 19.16 8.04
N ASN A 290 8.05 20.07 7.18
CA ASN A 290 9.40 20.04 6.61
C ASN A 290 9.69 18.80 5.73
N GLU A 291 8.69 18.29 5.03
CA GLU A 291 8.89 17.32 3.96
C GLU A 291 9.88 17.88 2.92
N TYR A 292 10.86 17.10 2.53
CA TYR A 292 11.85 17.49 1.54
C TYR A 292 12.40 16.27 0.78
N LEU A 293 12.92 16.55 -0.40
CA LEU A 293 13.65 15.59 -1.23
C LEU A 293 14.99 16.22 -1.65
N ASP A 294 16.07 15.44 -1.54
CA ASP A 294 17.39 15.87 -2.01
C ASP A 294 17.41 15.97 -3.55
N ILE A 295 18.05 17.03 -4.08
CA ILE A 295 18.16 17.23 -5.52
C ILE A 295 18.80 16.02 -6.21
N SER A 296 19.87 15.47 -5.63
CA SER A 296 20.53 14.27 -6.18
C SER A 296 19.63 13.03 -6.17
N SER A 297 18.71 12.91 -5.24
CA SER A 297 17.70 11.86 -5.21
C SER A 297 16.67 12.05 -6.32
N TYR A 298 16.25 13.29 -6.55
CA TYR A 298 15.34 13.63 -7.65
C TYR A 298 15.97 13.35 -9.03
N GLU A 299 17.24 13.74 -9.23
CA GLU A 299 18.00 13.43 -10.47
C GLU A 299 18.07 11.92 -10.74
N LYS A 300 18.33 11.13 -9.71
CA LYS A 300 18.32 9.66 -9.82
C LYS A 300 16.94 9.11 -10.13
N ALA A 301 15.88 9.67 -9.55
CA ALA A 301 14.50 9.27 -9.87
C ALA A 301 14.17 9.53 -11.35
N ILE A 302 14.61 10.64 -11.92
CA ILE A 302 14.50 10.92 -13.37
C ILE A 302 15.21 9.83 -14.18
N GLU A 303 16.45 9.48 -13.78
CA GLU A 303 17.21 8.46 -14.52
C GLU A 303 16.55 7.07 -14.41
N VAL A 304 16.03 6.68 -13.25
CA VAL A 304 15.27 5.43 -13.12
C VAL A 304 14.03 5.45 -14.00
N ALA A 305 13.27 6.56 -14.04
CA ALA A 305 12.11 6.71 -14.91
C ALA A 305 12.51 6.59 -16.38
N ARG A 306 13.63 7.19 -16.76
CA ARG A 306 14.21 7.12 -18.11
C ARG A 306 14.55 5.67 -18.49
N GLN A 307 15.21 4.93 -17.59
CA GLN A 307 15.53 3.51 -17.81
C GLN A 307 14.26 2.65 -17.92
N MET A 308 13.25 2.88 -17.06
CA MET A 308 11.97 2.18 -17.17
C MET A 308 11.28 2.41 -18.52
N MET A 309 11.31 3.63 -19.06
CA MET A 309 10.75 3.94 -20.37
C MET A 309 11.51 3.23 -21.49
N ILE A 310 12.84 3.25 -21.46
CA ILE A 310 13.68 2.57 -22.47
C ILE A 310 13.45 1.06 -22.46
N LEU A 311 13.45 0.45 -21.29
CA LEU A 311 13.33 -1.00 -21.13
C LEU A 311 11.89 -1.48 -21.36
N GLY A 312 10.90 -0.74 -20.88
CA GLY A 312 9.48 -1.08 -21.01
C GLY A 312 8.90 -0.88 -22.41
N ALA A 313 9.55 -0.05 -23.22
CA ALA A 313 9.11 0.23 -24.59
C ALA A 313 9.84 -0.60 -25.68
N ARG A 314 10.60 -1.60 -25.31
CA ARG A 314 11.28 -2.55 -26.23
C ARG A 314 10.34 -3.60 -26.80
#